data_9d7a2ce2004113a375be647fc4e8127b
#
_entry.id   9d7a2ce2004113a375be647fc4e8127b
#
_cell.length_a   1.000
_cell.length_b   1.000
_cell.length_c   1.000
_cell.angle_alpha   90.00
_cell.angle_beta   90.00
_cell.angle_gamma   90.00
#
_symmetry.space_group_name_H-M   'P 1'
#
loop_
_entity.id
_entity.type
_entity.pdbx_description
1 polymer ?
#
loop_
_entity_poly.entity_id
_entity_poly.type
_entity_poly.pdbx_seq_one_letter_code
_entity_poly.pdbx_strand_id
1 'polypeptide(L)'
;LPNLAQDHRKKFVLLLAKAFLTFGAPSHRVETQLFAAAEKLLIHASFAYIPGIIMVSFNDGETRTTELHFVRSSGRIALSALNNVHDVYRDVFDDRVGVQDGISALDRILRAPPLYPLIARCGLAFVCASVICPLAFGGSFIDMWVSGTCACVLQYLGLQAAAKSSVYANVYEYVVSVCRRCIIRLAPFRSNFCAQ
;
A
#
# COMPACT_ATOMS: atom_id res chain seq x y z
N LEU A 1 -30.75 22.60 1.12
CA LEU A 1 -29.42 22.74 0.49
C LEU A 1 -28.21 22.72 1.43
N PRO A 2 -28.32 23.01 2.75
CA PRO A 2 -27.17 22.90 3.68
C PRO A 2 -26.64 21.47 3.84
N ASN A 3 -27.49 20.45 3.81
CA ASN A 3 -27.10 19.04 3.95
C ASN A 3 -26.14 18.56 2.87
N LEU A 4 -26.31 18.98 1.62
CA LEU A 4 -25.43 18.57 0.50
C LEU A 4 -23.97 19.05 0.69
N ALA A 5 -23.79 20.27 1.16
CA ALA A 5 -22.45 20.80 1.41
C ALA A 5 -21.77 20.10 2.60
N GLN A 6 -22.53 19.71 3.61
CA GLN A 6 -22.05 18.99 4.77
C GLN A 6 -21.68 17.55 4.40
N ASP A 7 -22.47 16.88 3.55
CA ASP A 7 -22.18 15.54 3.03
C ASP A 7 -20.89 15.52 2.19
N HIS A 8 -20.65 16.53 1.37
CA HIS A 8 -19.39 16.63 0.62
C HIS A 8 -18.18 16.81 1.54
N ARG A 9 -18.30 17.61 2.59
CA ARG A 9 -17.21 17.79 3.57
C ARG A 9 -16.94 16.49 4.34
N LYS A 10 -17.98 15.79 4.83
CA LYS A 10 -17.85 14.47 5.49
C LYS A 10 -17.17 13.46 4.55
N LYS A 11 -17.60 13.41 3.28
CA LYS A 11 -17.04 12.53 2.26
C LYS A 11 -15.57 12.81 1.97
N PHE A 12 -15.17 14.08 1.94
CA PHE A 12 -13.75 14.45 1.78
C PHE A 12 -12.90 13.90 2.92
N VAL A 13 -13.32 14.08 4.18
CA VAL A 13 -12.60 13.58 5.36
C VAL A 13 -12.50 12.05 5.34
N LEU A 14 -13.56 11.33 4.97
CA LEU A 14 -13.55 9.88 4.84
C LEU A 14 -12.60 9.40 3.73
N LEU A 15 -12.59 10.07 2.58
CA LEU A 15 -11.66 9.73 1.48
C LEU A 15 -10.22 10.06 1.85
N LEU A 16 -9.98 11.15 2.56
CA LEU A 16 -8.66 11.51 3.06
C LEU A 16 -8.14 10.47 4.07
N ALA A 17 -8.97 10.05 5.03
CA ALA A 17 -8.66 8.97 5.96
C ALA A 17 -8.33 7.66 5.23
N LYS A 18 -9.12 7.32 4.22
CA LYS A 18 -8.89 6.15 3.37
C LYS A 18 -7.57 6.24 2.60
N ALA A 19 -7.24 7.42 2.05
CA ALA A 19 -6.01 7.63 1.31
C ALA A 19 -4.78 7.49 2.22
N PHE A 20 -4.78 8.09 3.40
CA PHE A 20 -3.70 7.96 4.37
C PHE A 20 -3.50 6.50 4.81
N LEU A 21 -4.59 5.78 5.08
CA LEU A 21 -4.53 4.37 5.45
C LEU A 21 -4.01 3.50 4.30
N THR A 22 -4.45 3.78 3.06
CA THR A 22 -4.06 3.02 1.86
C THR A 22 -2.58 3.18 1.55
N PHE A 23 -2.04 4.40 1.67
CA PHE A 23 -0.65 4.69 1.28
C PHE A 23 0.35 4.62 2.43
N GLY A 24 -0.09 4.21 3.63
CA GLY A 24 0.79 3.92 4.75
C GLY A 24 1.32 5.17 5.46
N ALA A 25 0.48 6.18 5.64
CA ALA A 25 0.84 7.34 6.45
C ALA A 25 1.07 6.95 7.92
N PRO A 26 2.05 7.58 8.62
CA PRO A 26 2.28 7.32 10.04
C PRO A 26 1.06 7.68 10.90
N SER A 27 0.68 6.80 11.83
CA SER A 27 -0.55 6.93 12.63
C SER A 27 -0.69 8.27 13.35
N HIS A 28 0.37 8.74 13.98
CA HIS A 28 0.38 10.03 14.70
C HIS A 28 0.13 11.24 13.79
N ARG A 29 0.56 11.17 12.53
CA ARG A 29 0.28 12.21 11.53
C ARG A 29 -1.14 12.14 10.99
N VAL A 30 -1.66 10.93 10.81
CA VAL A 30 -3.03 10.72 10.31
C VAL A 30 -4.04 11.38 11.22
N GLU A 31 -3.97 11.12 12.53
CA GLU A 31 -4.88 11.73 13.49
C GLU A 31 -4.80 13.25 13.49
N THR A 32 -3.60 13.80 13.60
CA THR A 32 -3.39 15.26 13.62
C THR A 32 -3.93 15.94 12.36
N GLN A 33 -3.67 15.36 11.19
CA GLN A 33 -4.10 15.93 9.91
C GLN A 33 -5.61 15.79 9.69
N LEU A 34 -6.22 14.69 10.13
CA LEU A 34 -7.66 14.50 10.05
C LEU A 34 -8.40 15.45 10.99
N PHE A 35 -7.89 15.67 12.21
CA PHE A 35 -8.44 16.67 13.13
C PHE A 35 -8.36 18.07 12.54
N ALA A 36 -7.20 18.47 12.02
CA ALA A 36 -7.02 19.78 11.39
C ALA A 36 -7.94 19.97 10.17
N ALA A 37 -8.11 18.92 9.34
CA ALA A 37 -9.04 18.95 8.22
C ALA A 37 -10.51 19.10 8.66
N ALA A 38 -10.92 18.37 9.71
CA ALA A 38 -12.27 18.45 10.23
C ALA A 38 -12.58 19.82 10.85
N GLU A 39 -11.64 20.37 11.60
CA GLU A 39 -11.74 21.71 12.18
C GLU A 39 -11.86 22.80 11.11
N LYS A 40 -10.98 22.77 10.08
CA LYS A 40 -11.03 23.70 8.95
C LYS A 40 -12.36 23.62 8.19
N LEU A 41 -12.92 22.42 8.03
CA LEU A 41 -14.20 22.19 7.36
C LEU A 41 -15.42 22.41 8.27
N LEU A 42 -15.20 22.83 9.52
CA LEU A 42 -16.27 23.05 10.51
C LEU A 42 -17.12 21.80 10.75
N ILE A 43 -16.47 20.63 10.85
CA ILE A 43 -17.11 19.34 11.13
C ILE A 43 -16.67 18.88 12.52
N HIS A 44 -17.62 18.59 13.39
CA HIS A 44 -17.33 17.93 14.66
C HIS A 44 -17.12 16.43 14.41
N ALA A 45 -15.86 16.01 14.31
CA ALA A 45 -15.49 14.62 14.12
C ALA A 45 -14.47 14.15 15.14
N SER A 46 -14.59 12.91 15.57
CA SER A 46 -13.60 12.22 16.40
C SER A 46 -12.98 11.08 15.60
N PHE A 47 -11.67 10.91 15.75
CA PHE A 47 -10.90 9.92 15.03
C PHE A 47 -10.23 8.97 16.01
N ALA A 48 -10.28 7.66 15.71
CA ALA A 48 -9.51 6.66 16.43
C ALA A 48 -8.79 5.77 15.41
N TYR A 49 -7.48 5.71 15.52
CA TYR A 49 -6.64 4.88 14.65
C TYR A 49 -6.39 3.51 15.31
N ILE A 50 -6.77 2.46 14.60
CA ILE A 50 -6.41 1.08 14.90
C ILE A 50 -5.62 0.53 13.70
N PRO A 51 -4.60 -0.31 13.87
CA PRO A 51 -3.85 -0.85 12.75
C PRO A 51 -4.75 -1.49 11.68
N GLY A 52 -4.77 -0.88 10.48
CA GLY A 52 -5.61 -1.30 9.35
C GLY A 52 -7.04 -0.75 9.31
N ILE A 53 -7.48 0.02 10.31
CA ILE A 53 -8.83 0.59 10.39
C ILE A 53 -8.76 1.97 11.03
N ILE A 54 -9.45 2.94 10.43
CA ILE A 54 -9.72 4.25 11.06
C ILE A 54 -11.21 4.32 11.37
N MET A 55 -11.53 4.57 12.63
CA MET A 55 -12.89 4.85 13.06
C MET A 55 -13.09 6.36 13.00
N VAL A 56 -14.10 6.80 12.28
CA VAL A 56 -14.49 8.20 12.18
C VAL A 56 -15.89 8.36 12.71
N SER A 57 -16.04 9.16 13.75
CA SER A 57 -17.33 9.48 14.35
C SER A 57 -17.67 10.94 14.05
N PHE A 58 -18.76 11.16 13.33
CA PHE A 58 -19.30 12.49 13.09
C PHE A 58 -20.40 12.77 14.11
N ASN A 59 -20.24 13.84 14.87
CA ASN A 59 -21.24 14.28 15.83
C ASN A 59 -22.02 15.46 15.22
N ASP A 60 -23.28 15.24 14.94
CA ASP A 60 -24.17 16.30 14.46
C ASP A 60 -24.88 16.94 15.66
N GLY A 61 -24.49 18.17 15.98
CA GLY A 61 -25.04 18.90 17.13
C GLY A 61 -26.50 19.24 17.00
N GLU A 62 -27.02 19.37 15.78
CA GLU A 62 -28.43 19.74 15.54
C GLU A 62 -29.39 18.55 15.70
N THR A 63 -29.00 17.38 15.19
CA THR A 63 -29.85 16.17 15.23
C THR A 63 -29.55 15.27 16.43
N ARG A 64 -28.53 15.55 17.24
CA ARG A 64 -28.04 14.69 18.33
C ARG A 64 -27.78 13.26 17.88
N THR A 65 -27.46 13.05 16.62
CA THR A 65 -27.12 11.75 16.06
C THR A 65 -25.60 11.66 15.86
N THR A 66 -25.06 10.49 16.15
CA THR A 66 -23.65 10.19 15.93
C THR A 66 -23.55 9.16 14.81
N GLU A 67 -22.93 9.54 13.70
CA GLU A 67 -22.65 8.63 12.59
C GLU A 67 -21.24 8.04 12.74
N LEU A 68 -21.15 6.73 12.85
CA LEU A 68 -19.89 6.02 12.99
C LEU A 68 -19.52 5.34 11.66
N HIS A 69 -18.38 5.71 11.11
CA HIS A 69 -17.83 5.12 9.89
C HIS A 69 -16.54 4.37 10.17
N PHE A 70 -16.45 3.14 9.65
CA PHE A 70 -15.24 2.34 9.67
C PHE A 70 -14.56 2.39 8.32
N VAL A 71 -13.41 3.05 8.26
CA VAL A 71 -12.60 3.13 7.05
C VAL A 71 -11.56 2.02 7.12
N ARG A 72 -11.71 1.02 6.26
CA ARG A 72 -10.75 -0.09 6.13
C ARG A 72 -10.03 -0.03 4.79
N SER A 73 -8.74 -0.29 4.80
CA SER A 73 -7.96 -0.43 3.57
C SER A 73 -6.88 -1.48 3.74
N SER A 74 -6.62 -2.23 2.68
CA SER A 74 -5.40 -3.04 2.55
C SER A 74 -4.28 -2.08 2.16
N GLY A 75 -3.49 -1.65 3.14
CA GLY A 75 -2.41 -0.69 2.94
C GLY A 75 -1.37 -1.17 1.93
N ARG A 76 -0.90 -0.25 1.10
CA ARG A 76 0.28 -0.43 0.25
C ARG A 76 1.19 0.78 0.47
N ILE A 77 2.47 0.55 0.67
CA ILE A 77 3.42 1.66 0.82
C ILE A 77 3.66 2.26 -0.57
N ALA A 78 3.19 3.50 -0.77
CA ALA A 78 3.36 4.24 -2.01
C ALA A 78 3.63 5.72 -1.68
N LEU A 79 4.89 6.05 -1.39
CA LEU A 79 5.29 7.39 -0.93
C LEU A 79 4.97 8.49 -1.93
N SER A 80 5.10 8.23 -3.24
CA SER A 80 4.74 9.21 -4.27
C SER A 80 3.24 9.54 -4.25
N ALA A 81 2.38 8.52 -4.09
CA ALA A 81 0.94 8.74 -3.96
C ALA A 81 0.58 9.44 -2.65
N LEU A 82 1.28 9.13 -1.56
CA LEU A 82 1.11 9.81 -0.27
C LEU A 82 1.47 11.30 -0.38
N ASN A 83 2.55 11.64 -1.10
CA ASN A 83 2.91 13.04 -1.33
C ASN A 83 1.81 13.78 -2.11
N ASN A 84 1.28 13.17 -3.17
CA ASN A 84 0.17 13.76 -3.92
C ASN A 84 -1.09 13.94 -3.05
N VAL A 85 -1.37 13.04 -2.10
CA VAL A 85 -2.46 13.20 -1.13
C VAL A 85 -2.19 14.39 -0.20
N HIS A 86 -0.94 14.58 0.24
CA HIS A 86 -0.57 15.73 1.07
C HIS A 86 -0.70 17.05 0.31
N ASP A 87 -0.37 17.06 -0.99
CA ASP A 87 -0.54 18.25 -1.83
C ASP A 87 -2.02 18.62 -1.95
N VAL A 88 -2.90 17.63 -2.26
CA VAL A 88 -4.36 17.86 -2.29
C VAL A 88 -4.90 18.31 -0.93
N TYR A 89 -4.43 17.71 0.17
CA TYR A 89 -4.81 18.13 1.52
C TYR A 89 -4.45 19.59 1.76
N ARG A 90 -3.22 20.00 1.40
CA ARG A 90 -2.74 21.38 1.56
C ARG A 90 -3.53 22.37 0.70
N ASP A 91 -3.80 22.01 -0.56
CA ASP A 91 -4.53 22.88 -1.47
C ASP A 91 -5.98 23.13 -0.99
N VAL A 92 -6.64 22.10 -0.43
CA VAL A 92 -7.97 22.26 0.18
C VAL A 92 -7.88 23.01 1.50
N PHE A 93 -6.82 22.78 2.30
CA PHE A 93 -6.62 23.49 3.58
C PHE A 93 -6.36 24.98 3.37
N ASP A 94 -5.62 25.36 2.33
CA ASP A 94 -5.32 26.75 1.95
C ASP A 94 -6.45 27.40 1.12
N ASP A 95 -7.60 26.72 0.97
CA ASP A 95 -8.75 27.17 0.17
C ASP A 95 -8.42 27.47 -1.31
N ARG A 96 -7.33 26.86 -1.85
CA ARG A 96 -6.94 26.99 -3.27
C ARG A 96 -7.83 26.16 -4.19
N VAL A 97 -8.32 25.03 -3.68
CA VAL A 97 -9.14 24.07 -4.42
C VAL A 97 -10.41 23.79 -3.63
N GLY A 98 -11.54 23.76 -4.32
CA GLY A 98 -12.82 23.44 -3.69
C GLY A 98 -12.87 22.01 -3.16
N VAL A 99 -13.66 21.78 -2.10
CA VAL A 99 -13.80 20.45 -1.47
C VAL A 99 -14.23 19.39 -2.50
N GLN A 100 -15.06 19.74 -3.46
CA GLN A 100 -15.56 18.82 -4.49
C GLN A 100 -14.47 18.41 -5.48
N ASP A 101 -13.61 19.33 -5.85
CA ASP A 101 -12.44 19.06 -6.70
C ASP A 101 -11.40 18.25 -5.93
N GLY A 102 -11.22 18.53 -4.64
CA GLY A 102 -10.42 17.72 -3.74
C GLY A 102 -10.89 16.26 -3.64
N ILE A 103 -12.21 16.02 -3.56
CA ILE A 103 -12.80 14.67 -3.59
C ILE A 103 -12.44 13.95 -4.89
N SER A 104 -12.59 14.61 -6.02
CA SER A 104 -12.32 14.04 -7.34
C SER A 104 -10.81 13.71 -7.51
N ALA A 105 -9.95 14.59 -7.02
CA ALA A 105 -8.50 14.38 -7.02
C ALA A 105 -8.09 13.18 -6.14
N LEU A 106 -8.62 13.08 -4.91
CA LEU A 106 -8.36 11.95 -4.02
C LEU A 106 -8.86 10.62 -4.61
N ASP A 107 -10.06 10.60 -5.20
CA ASP A 107 -10.60 9.39 -5.83
C ASP A 107 -9.72 8.94 -7.02
N ARG A 108 -9.23 9.89 -7.82
CA ARG A 108 -8.28 9.62 -8.91
C ARG A 108 -6.97 9.02 -8.38
N ILE A 109 -6.41 9.55 -7.30
CA ILE A 109 -5.17 9.03 -6.70
C ILE A 109 -5.40 7.62 -6.13
N LEU A 110 -6.54 7.37 -5.48
CA LEU A 110 -6.88 6.06 -4.93
C LEU A 110 -7.06 4.99 -6.00
N ARG A 111 -7.61 5.35 -7.16
CA ARG A 111 -7.83 4.45 -8.31
C ARG A 111 -6.63 4.32 -9.22
N ALA A 112 -5.58 5.12 -9.01
CA ALA A 112 -4.40 5.08 -9.86
C ALA A 112 -3.75 3.67 -9.87
N PRO A 113 -3.40 3.14 -11.05
CA PRO A 113 -2.71 1.87 -11.15
C PRO A 113 -1.33 1.94 -10.51
N PRO A 114 -0.73 0.80 -10.14
CA PRO A 114 0.62 0.78 -9.59
C PRO A 114 1.62 1.38 -10.59
N LEU A 115 2.60 2.12 -10.07
CA LEU A 115 3.57 2.89 -10.86
C LEU A 115 4.37 2.03 -11.84
N TYR A 116 4.65 0.79 -11.49
CA TYR A 116 5.44 -0.13 -12.31
C TYR A 116 4.57 -1.25 -12.88
N PRO A 117 4.63 -1.49 -14.19
CA PRO A 117 3.94 -2.62 -14.81
C PRO A 117 4.52 -3.95 -14.31
N LEU A 118 3.74 -5.00 -14.40
CA LEU A 118 4.09 -6.33 -13.90
C LEU A 118 5.43 -6.83 -14.47
N ILE A 119 5.66 -6.60 -15.75
CA ILE A 119 6.90 -7.02 -16.45
C ILE A 119 8.13 -6.32 -15.85
N ALA A 120 8.07 -5.01 -15.60
CA ALA A 120 9.18 -4.27 -15.00
C ALA A 120 9.50 -4.78 -13.58
N ARG A 121 8.48 -5.13 -12.78
CA ARG A 121 8.68 -5.70 -11.44
C ARG A 121 9.33 -7.08 -11.48
N CYS A 122 8.93 -7.93 -12.42
CA CYS A 122 9.55 -9.25 -12.61
C CYS A 122 10.97 -9.14 -13.14
N GLY A 123 11.23 -8.23 -14.09
CA GLY A 123 12.58 -7.97 -14.60
C GLY A 123 13.52 -7.44 -13.53
N LEU A 124 13.05 -6.53 -12.68
CA LEU A 124 13.84 -6.01 -11.56
C LEU A 124 14.19 -7.12 -10.56
N ALA A 125 13.23 -8.00 -10.23
CA ALA A 125 13.47 -9.15 -9.37
C ALA A 125 14.53 -10.11 -9.95
N PHE A 126 14.48 -10.35 -11.25
CA PHE A 126 15.48 -11.13 -11.98
C PHE A 126 16.89 -10.53 -11.81
N VAL A 127 17.04 -9.24 -12.14
CA VAL A 127 18.34 -8.55 -12.07
C VAL A 127 18.88 -8.53 -10.64
N CYS A 128 18.05 -8.18 -9.65
CA CYS A 128 18.47 -8.16 -8.24
C CYS A 128 18.96 -9.53 -7.78
N ALA A 129 18.22 -10.60 -8.06
CA ALA A 129 18.61 -11.95 -7.64
C ALA A 129 19.87 -12.43 -8.37
N SER A 130 20.01 -12.12 -9.66
CA SER A 130 21.20 -12.45 -10.47
C SER A 130 22.46 -11.78 -9.94
N VAL A 131 22.35 -10.51 -9.50
CA VAL A 131 23.51 -9.77 -8.98
C VAL A 131 23.85 -10.20 -7.55
N ILE A 132 22.86 -10.47 -6.71
CA ILE A 132 23.09 -10.89 -5.31
C ILE A 132 23.76 -12.27 -5.26
N CYS A 133 23.44 -13.18 -6.20
CA CYS A 133 23.96 -14.53 -6.19
C CYS A 133 25.52 -14.59 -6.20
N PRO A 134 26.24 -13.95 -7.13
CA PRO A 134 27.71 -13.94 -7.11
C PRO A 134 28.30 -13.10 -5.98
N LEU A 135 27.66 -11.97 -5.63
CA LEU A 135 28.19 -11.07 -4.60
C LEU A 135 28.10 -11.65 -3.19
N ALA A 136 26.99 -12.31 -2.84
CA ALA A 136 26.76 -12.81 -1.49
C ALA A 136 27.21 -14.27 -1.32
N PHE A 137 27.13 -15.09 -2.36
CA PHE A 137 27.33 -16.54 -2.28
C PHE A 137 28.48 -17.05 -3.14
N GLY A 138 29.19 -16.20 -3.89
CA GLY A 138 30.30 -16.63 -4.77
C GLY A 138 29.83 -17.57 -5.89
N GLY A 139 28.56 -17.47 -6.30
CA GLY A 139 27.95 -18.38 -7.29
C GLY A 139 28.58 -18.27 -8.69
N SER A 140 28.54 -19.37 -9.43
CA SER A 140 28.96 -19.44 -10.82
C SER A 140 28.01 -18.67 -11.75
N PHE A 141 28.45 -18.37 -12.96
CA PHE A 141 27.64 -17.70 -13.99
C PHE A 141 26.30 -18.42 -14.27
N ILE A 142 26.29 -19.76 -14.17
CA ILE A 142 25.07 -20.56 -14.34
C ILE A 142 24.13 -20.37 -13.14
N ASP A 143 24.66 -20.28 -11.92
CA ASP A 143 23.87 -20.08 -10.72
C ASP A 143 23.19 -18.71 -10.70
N MET A 144 23.82 -17.69 -11.29
CA MET A 144 23.26 -16.37 -11.50
C MET A 144 21.99 -16.42 -12.36
N TRP A 145 22.03 -17.16 -13.49
CA TRP A 145 20.87 -17.31 -14.36
C TRP A 145 19.74 -18.11 -13.71
N VAL A 146 20.06 -19.20 -13.04
CA VAL A 146 19.07 -20.03 -12.33
C VAL A 146 18.42 -19.24 -11.20
N SER A 147 19.20 -18.53 -10.40
CA SER A 147 18.68 -17.68 -9.31
C SER A 147 17.76 -16.57 -9.85
N GLY A 148 18.16 -15.89 -10.92
CA GLY A 148 17.35 -14.84 -11.55
C GLY A 148 16.04 -15.38 -12.11
N THR A 149 16.06 -16.51 -12.83
CA THR A 149 14.84 -17.11 -13.38
C THR A 149 13.88 -17.57 -12.28
N CYS A 150 14.39 -18.21 -11.23
CA CYS A 150 13.58 -18.59 -10.08
C CYS A 150 12.92 -17.36 -9.40
N ALA A 151 13.68 -16.29 -9.20
CA ALA A 151 13.16 -15.05 -8.62
C ALA A 151 12.08 -14.40 -9.49
N CYS A 152 12.26 -14.40 -10.82
CA CYS A 152 11.28 -13.87 -11.76
C CYS A 152 9.96 -14.67 -11.70
N VAL A 153 10.03 -16.01 -11.71
CA VAL A 153 8.87 -16.88 -11.63
C VAL A 153 8.14 -16.69 -10.29
N LEU A 154 8.89 -16.67 -9.18
CA LEU A 154 8.34 -16.44 -7.85
C LEU A 154 7.65 -15.08 -7.75
N GLN A 155 8.25 -14.01 -8.28
CA GLN A 155 7.67 -12.68 -8.29
C GLN A 155 6.38 -12.64 -9.13
N TYR A 156 6.35 -13.30 -10.29
CA TYR A 156 5.17 -13.39 -11.14
C TYR A 156 4.03 -14.12 -10.42
N LEU A 157 4.30 -15.29 -9.85
CA LEU A 157 3.31 -16.07 -9.11
C LEU A 157 2.79 -15.31 -7.88
N GLY A 158 3.66 -14.63 -7.13
CA GLY A 158 3.26 -13.81 -5.97
C GLY A 158 2.33 -12.67 -6.35
N LEU A 159 2.60 -11.98 -7.46
CA LEU A 159 1.74 -10.90 -7.95
C LEU A 159 0.38 -11.41 -8.44
N GLN A 160 0.34 -12.57 -9.11
CA GLN A 160 -0.90 -13.23 -9.51
C GLN A 160 -1.72 -13.72 -8.30
N ALA A 161 -1.05 -14.30 -7.32
CA ALA A 161 -1.68 -14.77 -6.09
C ALA A 161 -2.29 -13.59 -5.30
N ALA A 162 -1.54 -12.49 -5.14
CA ALA A 162 -2.02 -11.29 -4.46
C ALA A 162 -3.22 -10.63 -5.18
N ALA A 163 -3.30 -10.74 -6.51
CA ALA A 163 -4.43 -10.22 -7.30
C ALA A 163 -5.71 -11.05 -7.14
N LYS A 164 -5.59 -12.37 -6.87
CA LYS A 164 -6.74 -13.28 -6.80
C LYS A 164 -7.39 -13.37 -5.43
N SER A 165 -6.61 -13.51 -4.35
CA SER A 165 -7.15 -13.61 -2.99
C SER A 165 -6.03 -13.58 -1.94
N SER A 166 -6.34 -13.07 -0.74
CA SER A 166 -5.42 -13.07 0.40
C SER A 166 -5.01 -14.48 0.85
N VAL A 167 -5.88 -15.49 0.63
CA VAL A 167 -5.59 -16.89 0.95
C VAL A 167 -4.46 -17.43 0.07
N TYR A 168 -4.48 -17.11 -1.22
CA TYR A 168 -3.41 -17.49 -2.15
C TYR A 168 -2.07 -16.83 -1.81
N ALA A 169 -2.09 -15.60 -1.29
CA ALA A 169 -0.86 -14.93 -0.84
C ALA A 169 -0.19 -15.69 0.32
N ASN A 170 -0.97 -16.18 1.28
CA ASN A 170 -0.45 -16.96 2.39
C ASN A 170 0.10 -18.33 1.94
N VAL A 171 -0.63 -19.03 1.04
CA VAL A 171 -0.14 -20.30 0.48
C VAL A 171 1.17 -20.10 -0.31
N TYR A 172 1.29 -18.98 -1.02
CA TYR A 172 2.52 -18.63 -1.73
C TYR A 172 3.73 -18.53 -0.80
N GLU A 173 3.60 -17.94 0.39
CA GLU A 173 4.69 -17.85 1.36
C GLU A 173 5.18 -19.23 1.81
N TYR A 174 4.27 -20.20 2.00
CA TYR A 174 4.64 -21.58 2.32
C TYR A 174 5.38 -22.26 1.16
N VAL A 175 4.90 -22.10 -0.08
CA VAL A 175 5.56 -22.67 -1.27
C VAL A 175 6.96 -22.11 -1.45
N VAL A 176 7.14 -20.80 -1.30
CA VAL A 176 8.45 -20.14 -1.37
C VAL A 176 9.39 -20.67 -0.29
N SER A 177 8.89 -20.86 0.93
CA SER A 177 9.69 -21.38 2.05
C SER A 177 10.15 -22.82 1.81
N VAL A 178 9.31 -23.66 1.22
CA VAL A 178 9.65 -25.04 0.85
C VAL A 178 10.66 -25.07 -0.30
N CYS A 179 10.43 -24.30 -1.37
CA CYS A 179 11.37 -24.19 -2.50
C CYS A 179 12.74 -23.72 -2.04
N ARG A 180 12.81 -22.73 -1.17
CA ARG A 180 14.07 -22.24 -0.59
C ARG A 180 14.81 -23.33 0.17
N ARG A 181 14.12 -24.16 0.96
CA ARG A 181 14.73 -25.30 1.67
C ARG A 181 15.23 -26.37 0.71
N CYS A 182 14.51 -26.66 -0.36
CA CYS A 182 14.95 -27.60 -1.39
C CYS A 182 16.21 -27.10 -2.11
N ILE A 183 16.28 -25.83 -2.48
CA ILE A 183 17.45 -25.23 -3.14
C ILE A 183 18.68 -25.28 -2.21
N ILE A 184 18.51 -24.95 -0.93
CA ILE A 184 19.60 -25.00 0.06
C ILE A 184 20.08 -26.44 0.27
N ARG A 185 19.22 -27.46 0.20
CA ARG A 185 19.63 -28.86 0.32
C ARG A 185 20.31 -29.42 -0.92
N LEU A 186 20.02 -28.88 -2.10
CA LEU A 186 20.66 -29.26 -3.36
C LEU A 186 22.02 -28.56 -3.58
N ALA A 187 22.26 -27.43 -2.93
CA ALA A 187 23.53 -26.71 -3.03
C ALA A 187 24.76 -27.48 -2.55
N PRO A 188 24.74 -28.23 -1.43
CA PRO A 188 25.91 -29.01 -1.00
C PRO A 188 26.23 -30.22 -1.89
N PHE A 189 25.25 -30.74 -2.66
CA PHE A 189 25.52 -31.83 -3.61
C PHE A 189 26.40 -31.40 -4.78
N ARG A 190 26.39 -30.11 -5.11
CA ARG A 190 27.16 -29.55 -6.24
C ARG A 190 28.58 -29.15 -5.84
N SER A 191 28.83 -28.78 -4.57
CA SER A 191 30.17 -28.45 -4.09
C SER A 191 31.11 -29.65 -4.09
N ASN A 192 30.58 -30.87 -3.94
CA ASN A 192 31.34 -32.12 -4.01
C ASN A 192 31.65 -32.56 -5.45
N PHE A 193 30.99 -31.99 -6.48
CA PHE A 193 31.22 -32.34 -7.88
C PHE A 193 32.27 -31.45 -8.56
N CYS A 194 32.59 -30.29 -8.00
CA CYS A 194 33.64 -29.39 -8.48
C CYS A 194 34.98 -29.58 -7.73
N ALA A 195 35.06 -30.49 -6.78
CA ALA A 195 36.28 -30.78 -6.01
C ALA A 195 37.00 -32.09 -6.46
N GLN A 196 36.61 -32.67 -7.58
CA GLN A 196 37.36 -33.69 -8.35
C GLN A 196 37.75 -33.12 -9.70
#